data_b0c9add26a9f9e03f1a44e07f0fef45f
#
_entry.id   b0c9add26a9f9e03f1a44e07f0fef45f
#
_cell.length_a   1.000
_cell.length_b   1.000
_cell.length_c   1.000
_cell.angle_alpha   90.00
_cell.angle_beta   90.00
_cell.angle_gamma   90.00
#
_symmetry.space_group_name_H-M   'P 1'
#
loop_
_entity.id
_entity.type
_entity.pdbx_description
1 polymer ?
#
loop_
_entity_poly.entity_id
_entity_poly.type
_entity_poly.pdbx_seq_one_letter_code
_entity_poly.pdbx_strand_id
1 'polypeptide(L)'
;LTASMLMGLPDSMDMVSLWDNSSNLSQGKIEDLRMVQQKKGTKVLMCTFIQYVGKGFTPAEYDVDEATREAFWGWVDDDEAAIKTSMEKYAQAIADTIYKYNYDGLDIDFEPNVDGVVGKLDENDTYVRWFLDILCKHLGPQSNSGKMLVIDGELWKVPVSAATYFDYFIGQAYSVSGGTPSPNAGQSESNMDSRLTQIINRFGGVMSEEEITKRFIVTENMESAIDALNGGYFWTLRNGTRLDKAECPSLLGMARWQPVNGFRKGGFGGYRFSNEAVNKPSYKWMRTGIQAQNPAVN
;
A
#
# COMPACT_ATOMS: atom_id res chain seq x y z
N LEU A 1 2.86 -25.86 6.94
CA LEU A 1 2.79 -24.48 6.46
C LEU A 1 2.10 -24.47 5.10
N THR A 2 1.01 -23.72 4.97
CA THR A 2 0.36 -23.50 3.68
C THR A 2 1.04 -22.34 2.98
N ALA A 3 1.10 -22.38 1.65
CA ALA A 3 1.71 -21.30 0.86
C ALA A 3 1.00 -19.95 1.04
N SER A 4 -0.26 -19.95 1.48
CA SER A 4 -1.06 -18.75 1.77
C SER A 4 -0.78 -18.11 3.15
N MET A 5 0.03 -18.73 4.00
CA MET A 5 0.52 -18.12 5.24
C MET A 5 1.68 -17.16 4.93
N LEU A 6 1.97 -16.21 5.83
CA LEU A 6 3.12 -15.30 5.67
C LEU A 6 4.44 -16.08 5.57
N MET A 7 4.59 -17.15 6.31
CA MET A 7 5.75 -18.04 6.19
C MET A 7 5.85 -18.75 4.83
N GLY A 8 4.77 -18.81 4.03
CA GLY A 8 4.77 -19.33 2.67
C GLY A 8 5.32 -18.34 1.63
N LEU A 9 5.44 -17.06 1.95
CA LEU A 9 5.94 -16.02 1.06
C LEU A 9 7.37 -16.32 0.56
N PRO A 10 7.79 -15.77 -0.60
CA PRO A 10 9.19 -15.80 -1.02
C PRO A 10 10.14 -15.26 0.06
N ASP A 11 11.31 -15.88 0.22
CA ASP A 11 12.28 -15.48 1.26
C ASP A 11 12.85 -14.07 1.05
N SER A 12 12.85 -13.58 -0.20
CA SER A 12 13.31 -12.24 -0.57
C SER A 12 12.17 -11.21 -0.69
N MET A 13 11.02 -11.48 -0.05
CA MET A 13 9.94 -10.51 0.05
C MET A 13 10.29 -9.48 1.12
N ASP A 14 10.49 -8.22 0.72
CA ASP A 14 10.89 -7.18 1.65
C ASP A 14 9.74 -6.73 2.55
N MET A 15 8.53 -6.59 2.01
CA MET A 15 7.40 -6.00 2.72
C MET A 15 6.08 -6.63 2.26
N VAL A 16 5.12 -6.74 3.17
CA VAL A 16 3.74 -7.16 2.91
C VAL A 16 2.78 -6.36 3.78
N SER A 17 1.68 -5.90 3.19
CA SER A 17 0.58 -5.25 3.90
C SER A 17 -0.54 -6.24 4.16
N LEU A 18 -1.03 -6.30 5.39
CA LEU A 18 -2.15 -7.15 5.78
C LEU A 18 -3.46 -6.36 5.69
N TRP A 19 -4.32 -6.81 4.79
CA TRP A 19 -5.72 -6.44 4.69
C TRP A 19 -6.59 -7.30 5.61
N ASP A 20 -7.85 -6.95 5.74
CA ASP A 20 -8.87 -7.70 6.47
C ASP A 20 -8.52 -8.04 7.93
N ASN A 21 -9.24 -7.42 8.85
CA ASN A 21 -9.07 -7.62 10.29
C ASN A 21 -7.62 -7.45 10.79
N SER A 22 -6.84 -6.61 10.11
CA SER A 22 -5.46 -6.33 10.50
C SER A 22 -5.35 -5.65 11.88
N SER A 23 -6.40 -4.96 12.33
CA SER A 23 -6.50 -4.38 13.67
C SER A 23 -6.90 -5.39 14.76
N ASN A 24 -7.31 -6.62 14.39
CA ASN A 24 -7.73 -7.66 15.34
C ASN A 24 -7.26 -9.05 14.89
N LEU A 25 -5.99 -9.36 15.18
CA LEU A 25 -5.38 -10.62 14.77
C LEU A 25 -5.72 -11.77 15.72
N SER A 26 -6.04 -12.95 15.15
CA SER A 26 -6.07 -14.19 15.91
C SER A 26 -4.67 -14.62 16.35
N GLN A 27 -4.59 -15.47 17.39
CA GLN A 27 -3.30 -15.97 17.91
C GLN A 27 -2.44 -16.62 16.80
N GLY A 28 -3.04 -17.44 15.92
CA GLY A 28 -2.31 -18.08 14.83
C GLY A 28 -1.76 -17.07 13.79
N LYS A 29 -2.48 -15.98 13.52
CA LYS A 29 -1.97 -14.90 12.66
C LYS A 29 -0.82 -14.14 13.33
N ILE A 30 -0.88 -13.91 14.65
CA ILE A 30 0.20 -13.29 15.43
C ILE A 30 1.47 -14.13 15.35
N GLU A 31 1.34 -15.45 15.53
CA GLU A 31 2.47 -16.38 15.46
C GLU A 31 3.11 -16.42 14.07
N ASP A 32 2.31 -16.48 13.01
CA ASP A 32 2.78 -16.44 11.62
C ASP A 32 3.49 -15.12 11.30
N LEU A 33 2.93 -13.99 11.74
CA LEU A 33 3.53 -12.66 11.62
C LEU A 33 4.91 -12.60 12.30
N ARG A 34 5.00 -13.06 13.54
CA ARG A 34 6.28 -13.14 14.28
C ARG A 34 7.31 -14.01 13.56
N MET A 35 6.85 -15.14 13.06
CA MET A 35 7.71 -16.12 12.42
C MET A 35 8.31 -15.57 11.11
N VAL A 36 7.50 -14.92 10.26
CA VAL A 36 8.01 -14.34 9.02
C VAL A 36 9.00 -13.20 9.27
N GLN A 37 8.71 -12.34 10.25
CA GLN A 37 9.63 -11.26 10.65
C GLN A 37 10.98 -11.80 11.12
N GLN A 38 10.97 -12.84 11.98
CA GLN A 38 12.18 -13.38 12.59
C GLN A 38 12.98 -14.28 11.63
N LYS A 39 12.31 -15.04 10.77
CA LYS A 39 12.97 -16.04 9.93
C LYS A 39 13.33 -15.52 8.54
N LYS A 40 12.55 -14.57 8.01
CA LYS A 40 12.74 -14.04 6.65
C LYS A 40 13.12 -12.56 6.63
N GLY A 41 12.93 -11.85 7.74
CA GLY A 41 13.17 -10.41 7.79
C GLY A 41 12.12 -9.58 7.05
N THR A 42 11.05 -10.21 6.54
CA THR A 42 9.96 -9.53 5.84
C THR A 42 9.27 -8.56 6.79
N LYS A 43 9.13 -7.31 6.35
CA LYS A 43 8.36 -6.29 7.06
C LYS A 43 6.87 -6.54 6.87
N VAL A 44 6.12 -6.50 7.96
CA VAL A 44 4.67 -6.70 7.92
C VAL A 44 3.98 -5.42 8.37
N LEU A 45 3.20 -4.81 7.50
CA LEU A 45 2.45 -3.60 7.75
C LEU A 45 0.98 -3.92 8.03
N MET A 46 0.38 -3.17 8.93
CA MET A 46 -1.07 -3.10 9.03
C MET A 46 -1.58 -2.22 7.90
N CYS A 47 -2.63 -2.64 7.19
CA CYS A 47 -3.26 -1.81 6.17
C CYS A 47 -4.64 -1.34 6.62
N THR A 48 -4.97 -0.08 6.36
CA THR A 48 -6.30 0.49 6.65
C THR A 48 -6.61 1.71 5.80
N PHE A 49 -7.90 1.92 5.52
CA PHE A 49 -8.41 3.20 5.03
C PHE A 49 -8.42 4.24 6.15
N ILE A 50 -8.25 5.50 5.78
CA ILE A 50 -8.38 6.64 6.72
C ILE A 50 -9.60 7.53 6.46
N GLN A 51 -10.57 7.08 5.68
CA GLN A 51 -11.77 7.85 5.33
C GLN A 51 -12.61 8.26 6.53
N TYR A 52 -12.69 7.37 7.53
CA TYR A 52 -13.57 7.54 8.69
C TYR A 52 -12.77 7.48 9.98
N VAL A 53 -13.00 8.43 10.88
CA VAL A 53 -12.38 8.39 12.19
C VAL A 53 -12.79 7.11 12.95
N GLY A 54 -11.79 6.37 13.42
CA GLY A 54 -11.99 5.21 14.26
C GLY A 54 -12.50 3.94 13.57
N LYS A 55 -12.70 3.94 12.25
CA LYS A 55 -13.18 2.73 11.55
C LYS A 55 -12.16 1.58 11.72
N GLY A 56 -12.68 0.42 12.15
CA GLY A 56 -11.85 -0.76 12.47
C GLY A 56 -11.20 -0.74 13.85
N PHE A 57 -11.38 0.35 14.62
CA PHE A 57 -10.81 0.53 15.98
C PHE A 57 -11.89 0.87 17.03
N THR A 58 -13.13 1.04 16.59
CA THR A 58 -14.28 1.34 17.46
C THR A 58 -14.89 0.05 17.98
N PRO A 59 -15.26 -0.04 19.28
CA PRO A 59 -16.05 -1.18 19.77
C PRO A 59 -17.34 -1.36 18.98
N ALA A 60 -17.75 -2.60 18.74
CA ALA A 60 -18.86 -2.92 17.85
C ALA A 60 -20.19 -2.24 18.22
N GLU A 61 -20.44 -2.02 19.51
CA GLU A 61 -21.62 -1.33 20.03
C GLU A 61 -21.67 0.15 19.65
N TYR A 62 -20.54 0.75 19.28
CA TYR A 62 -20.40 2.15 18.82
C TYR A 62 -20.06 2.27 17.34
N ASP A 63 -19.89 1.15 16.63
CA ASP A 63 -19.55 1.11 15.19
C ASP A 63 -20.76 0.72 14.32
N VAL A 64 -21.96 1.16 14.73
CA VAL A 64 -23.23 0.85 14.04
C VAL A 64 -23.52 1.78 12.86
N ASP A 65 -23.06 3.02 12.95
CA ASP A 65 -23.10 4.02 11.88
C ASP A 65 -21.99 5.07 12.09
N GLU A 66 -21.81 5.96 11.11
CA GLU A 66 -20.76 6.98 11.16
C GLU A 66 -20.97 7.95 12.32
N ALA A 67 -22.19 8.43 12.53
CA ALA A 67 -22.49 9.41 13.56
C ALA A 67 -22.22 8.86 14.99
N THR A 68 -22.59 7.61 15.24
CA THR A 68 -22.32 6.93 16.52
C THR A 68 -20.82 6.75 16.73
N ARG A 69 -20.09 6.39 15.69
CA ARG A 69 -18.62 6.27 15.72
C ARG A 69 -17.95 7.61 16.00
N GLU A 70 -18.33 8.67 15.27
CA GLU A 70 -17.81 10.02 15.48
C GLU A 70 -18.03 10.51 16.91
N ALA A 71 -19.24 10.31 17.44
CA ALA A 71 -19.56 10.65 18.83
C ALA A 71 -18.68 9.90 19.84
N PHE A 72 -18.43 8.62 19.63
CA PHE A 72 -17.53 7.82 20.47
C PHE A 72 -16.11 8.40 20.51
N TRP A 73 -15.60 8.86 19.36
CA TRP A 73 -14.26 9.46 19.27
C TRP A 73 -14.23 10.92 19.69
N GLY A 74 -15.39 11.56 19.90
CA GLY A 74 -15.52 12.95 20.32
C GLY A 74 -15.40 13.96 19.18
N TRP A 75 -15.71 13.53 17.97
CA TRP A 75 -15.82 14.44 16.82
C TRP A 75 -17.01 15.38 16.98
N VAL A 76 -16.79 16.65 16.71
CA VAL A 76 -17.86 17.67 16.68
C VAL A 76 -17.62 18.51 15.44
N ASP A 77 -18.60 18.53 14.53
CA ASP A 77 -18.52 19.34 13.31
C ASP A 77 -18.34 20.82 13.66
N ASP A 78 -17.55 21.51 12.84
CA ASP A 78 -17.21 22.94 12.99
C ASP A 78 -16.42 23.30 14.26
N ASP A 79 -16.01 22.32 15.08
CA ASP A 79 -15.15 22.51 16.24
C ASP A 79 -13.74 21.94 15.94
N GLU A 80 -12.83 22.82 15.50
CA GLU A 80 -11.45 22.42 15.15
C GLU A 80 -10.72 21.71 16.30
N ALA A 81 -10.92 22.14 17.54
CA ALA A 81 -10.27 21.55 18.70
C ALA A 81 -10.79 20.14 18.98
N ALA A 82 -12.10 19.93 18.90
CA ALA A 82 -12.72 18.62 19.06
C ALA A 82 -12.32 17.68 17.92
N ILE A 83 -12.30 18.15 16.67
CA ILE A 83 -11.86 17.39 15.49
C ILE A 83 -10.41 16.92 15.68
N LYS A 84 -9.48 17.81 15.99
CA LYS A 84 -8.08 17.46 16.20
C LYS A 84 -7.88 16.50 17.37
N THR A 85 -8.60 16.69 18.47
CA THR A 85 -8.56 15.77 19.61
C THR A 85 -9.06 14.37 19.24
N SER A 86 -10.11 14.28 18.43
CA SER A 86 -10.62 13.03 17.89
C SER A 86 -9.58 12.33 16.99
N MET A 87 -8.93 13.09 16.10
CA MET A 87 -7.86 12.59 15.25
C MET A 87 -6.65 12.09 16.06
N GLU A 88 -6.26 12.80 17.13
CA GLU A 88 -5.17 12.39 18.03
C GLU A 88 -5.48 11.05 18.72
N LYS A 89 -6.69 10.87 19.22
CA LYS A 89 -7.15 9.61 19.83
C LYS A 89 -7.10 8.46 18.80
N TYR A 90 -7.56 8.72 17.57
CA TYR A 90 -7.56 7.71 16.52
C TYR A 90 -6.14 7.35 16.07
N ALA A 91 -5.26 8.31 15.85
CA ALA A 91 -3.86 8.08 15.52
C ALA A 91 -3.14 7.29 16.63
N GLN A 92 -3.43 7.59 17.90
CA GLN A 92 -2.92 6.85 19.04
C GLN A 92 -3.40 5.39 19.03
N ALA A 93 -4.69 5.14 18.76
CA ALA A 93 -5.26 3.79 18.69
C ALA A 93 -4.60 2.96 17.55
N ILE A 94 -4.32 3.58 16.41
CA ILE A 94 -3.56 2.96 15.32
C ILE A 94 -2.16 2.59 15.80
N ALA A 95 -1.43 3.53 16.40
CA ALA A 95 -0.08 3.30 16.92
C ALA A 95 -0.06 2.19 17.99
N ASP A 96 -0.97 2.23 18.95
CA ASP A 96 -1.10 1.21 20.00
C ASP A 96 -1.32 -0.19 19.40
N THR A 97 -2.12 -0.30 18.34
CA THR A 97 -2.39 -1.56 17.65
C THR A 97 -1.13 -2.07 16.93
N ILE A 98 -0.37 -1.18 16.29
CA ILE A 98 0.90 -1.51 15.65
C ILE A 98 1.89 -2.05 16.68
N TYR A 99 2.00 -1.43 17.84
CA TYR A 99 2.86 -1.93 18.93
C TYR A 99 2.32 -3.23 19.56
N LYS A 100 1.01 -3.33 19.80
CA LYS A 100 0.36 -4.52 20.35
C LYS A 100 0.71 -5.79 19.56
N TYR A 101 0.58 -5.72 18.23
CA TYR A 101 0.87 -6.84 17.35
C TYR A 101 2.30 -6.85 16.82
N ASN A 102 3.11 -5.81 17.15
CA ASN A 102 4.45 -5.58 16.62
C ASN A 102 4.52 -5.60 15.09
N TYR A 103 3.55 -4.97 14.44
CA TYR A 103 3.69 -4.64 13.04
C TYR A 103 4.95 -3.79 12.82
N ASP A 104 5.52 -3.85 11.64
CA ASP A 104 6.64 -3.00 11.26
C ASP A 104 6.20 -1.58 10.89
N GLY A 105 4.90 -1.34 10.71
CA GLY A 105 4.35 -0.04 10.39
C GLY A 105 2.90 -0.10 9.89
N LEU A 106 2.49 1.02 9.29
CA LEU A 106 1.18 1.23 8.69
C LEU A 106 1.32 1.43 7.18
N ASP A 107 0.41 0.85 6.44
CA ASP A 107 0.12 1.16 5.04
C ASP A 107 -1.26 1.82 4.98
N ILE A 108 -1.32 3.07 4.55
CA ILE A 108 -2.57 3.79 4.38
C ILE A 108 -3.06 3.56 2.95
N ASP A 109 -4.19 2.89 2.81
CA ASP A 109 -4.92 2.85 1.55
C ASP A 109 -5.71 4.15 1.40
N PHE A 110 -5.17 5.06 0.59
CA PHE A 110 -5.69 6.40 0.42
C PHE A 110 -6.43 6.54 -0.91
N GLU A 111 -7.72 6.26 -0.85
CA GLU A 111 -8.63 6.33 -1.99
C GLU A 111 -9.83 7.25 -1.67
N PRO A 112 -9.62 8.58 -1.57
CA PRO A 112 -10.71 9.52 -1.29
C PRO A 112 -11.83 9.41 -2.33
N ASN A 113 -13.06 9.24 -1.87
CA ASN A 113 -14.27 8.99 -2.67
C ASN A 113 -14.35 7.59 -3.33
N VAL A 114 -13.64 6.60 -2.80
CA VAL A 114 -13.82 5.23 -3.28
C VAL A 114 -15.30 4.83 -3.20
N ASP A 115 -15.81 4.19 -4.25
CA ASP A 115 -17.23 3.84 -4.39
C ASP A 115 -18.23 5.02 -4.26
N GLY A 116 -17.76 6.26 -4.44
CA GLY A 116 -18.58 7.46 -4.34
C GLY A 116 -18.93 7.87 -2.92
N VAL A 117 -18.24 7.31 -1.92
CA VAL A 117 -18.45 7.61 -0.49
C VAL A 117 -17.30 8.48 0.02
N VAL A 118 -17.65 9.62 0.61
CA VAL A 118 -16.72 10.54 1.29
C VAL A 118 -16.86 10.36 2.79
N GLY A 119 -15.76 10.04 3.47
CA GLY A 119 -15.73 10.02 4.92
C GLY A 119 -15.32 11.37 5.52
N LYS A 120 -15.50 11.54 6.79
CA LYS A 120 -15.17 12.82 7.48
C LYS A 120 -13.67 13.15 7.44
N LEU A 121 -12.78 12.14 7.51
CA LEU A 121 -11.34 12.39 7.48
C LEU A 121 -10.83 12.80 6.10
N ASP A 122 -11.44 12.32 5.02
CA ASP A 122 -11.04 12.63 3.65
C ASP A 122 -11.97 13.62 2.94
N GLU A 123 -12.91 14.23 3.70
CA GLU A 123 -13.87 15.22 3.22
C GLU A 123 -13.19 16.42 2.54
N ASN A 124 -12.02 16.82 3.06
CA ASN A 124 -11.25 17.91 2.50
C ASN A 124 -9.75 17.79 2.81
N ASP A 125 -8.94 18.46 2.00
CA ASP A 125 -7.47 18.46 2.12
C ASP A 125 -6.96 18.91 3.50
N THR A 126 -7.72 19.77 4.20
CA THR A 126 -7.34 20.27 5.52
C THR A 126 -7.41 19.17 6.57
N TYR A 127 -8.46 18.36 6.56
CA TYR A 127 -8.63 17.25 7.51
C TYR A 127 -7.61 16.14 7.23
N VAL A 128 -7.40 15.78 5.96
CA VAL A 128 -6.33 14.83 5.58
C VAL A 128 -4.98 15.32 6.10
N ARG A 129 -4.64 16.59 5.85
CA ARG A 129 -3.38 17.18 6.31
C ARG A 129 -3.25 17.13 7.84
N TRP A 130 -4.26 17.56 8.59
CA TRP A 130 -4.22 17.52 10.05
C TRP A 130 -4.01 16.11 10.58
N PHE A 131 -4.72 15.14 10.02
CA PHE A 131 -4.55 13.75 10.45
C PHE A 131 -3.15 13.21 10.16
N LEU A 132 -2.62 13.48 8.99
CA LEU A 132 -1.25 13.08 8.63
C LEU A 132 -0.18 13.80 9.47
N ASP A 133 -0.39 15.10 9.79
CA ASP A 133 0.48 15.88 10.71
C ASP A 133 0.51 15.30 12.13
N ILE A 134 -0.59 14.67 12.55
CA ILE A 134 -0.68 13.97 13.84
C ILE A 134 -0.03 12.59 13.74
N LEU A 135 -0.38 11.81 12.73
CA LEU A 135 0.05 10.42 12.57
C LEU A 135 1.56 10.31 12.37
N CYS A 136 2.20 11.26 11.66
CA CYS A 136 3.65 11.27 11.43
C CYS A 136 4.47 11.46 12.72
N LYS A 137 3.87 11.85 13.84
CA LYS A 137 4.52 11.89 15.15
C LYS A 137 4.68 10.50 15.76
N HIS A 138 3.85 9.54 15.34
CA HIS A 138 3.84 8.16 15.83
C HIS A 138 4.59 7.20 14.90
N LEU A 139 4.48 7.42 13.59
CA LEU A 139 4.95 6.49 12.54
C LEU A 139 5.72 7.24 11.45
N GLY A 140 6.53 6.50 10.70
CA GLY A 140 7.29 7.05 9.59
C GLY A 140 8.62 7.68 9.97
N PRO A 141 9.37 8.18 9.00
CA PRO A 141 10.75 8.63 9.17
C PRO A 141 10.91 9.82 10.12
N GLN A 142 9.85 10.61 10.34
CA GLN A 142 9.91 11.77 11.22
C GLN A 142 9.63 11.44 12.70
N SER A 143 9.01 10.28 12.97
CA SER A 143 8.60 9.88 14.33
C SER A 143 9.75 9.37 15.21
N ASN A 144 10.86 8.94 14.62
CA ASN A 144 11.94 8.22 15.28
C ASN A 144 11.49 6.93 16.00
N SER A 145 10.29 6.41 15.68
CA SER A 145 9.72 5.20 16.30
C SER A 145 10.32 3.90 15.78
N GLY A 146 10.97 3.95 14.61
CA GLY A 146 11.39 2.75 13.86
C GLY A 146 10.23 2.02 13.19
N LYS A 147 8.99 2.55 13.28
CA LYS A 147 7.80 2.03 12.59
C LYS A 147 7.58 2.79 11.29
N MET A 148 7.36 2.06 10.21
CA MET A 148 7.16 2.63 8.87
C MET A 148 5.80 3.31 8.75
N LEU A 149 5.74 4.31 7.87
CA LEU A 149 4.50 4.88 7.37
C LEU A 149 4.55 4.85 5.84
N VAL A 150 3.63 4.14 5.24
CA VAL A 150 3.52 3.96 3.80
C VAL A 150 2.15 4.47 3.37
N ILE A 151 2.05 5.01 2.16
CA ILE A 151 0.78 5.43 1.57
C ILE A 151 0.61 4.80 0.20
N ASP A 152 -0.57 4.26 -0.04
CA ASP A 152 -1.00 3.52 -1.21
C ASP A 152 -2.22 4.22 -1.83
N GLY A 153 -2.43 4.09 -3.12
CA GLY A 153 -3.64 4.54 -3.80
C GLY A 153 -3.51 5.82 -4.61
N GLU A 154 -4.34 6.81 -4.32
CA GLU A 154 -4.46 8.06 -5.09
C GLU A 154 -3.42 9.12 -4.64
N LEU A 155 -2.15 8.84 -4.86
CA LEU A 155 -1.01 9.64 -4.38
C LEU A 155 -1.05 11.11 -4.81
N TRP A 156 -1.69 11.41 -5.94
CA TRP A 156 -1.83 12.80 -6.45
C TRP A 156 -2.80 13.66 -5.61
N LYS A 157 -3.60 13.05 -4.75
CA LYS A 157 -4.47 13.74 -3.79
C LYS A 157 -3.82 13.96 -2.43
N VAL A 158 -2.68 13.34 -2.16
CA VAL A 158 -1.96 13.50 -0.88
C VAL A 158 -1.50 14.95 -0.72
N PRO A 159 -1.71 15.60 0.44
CA PRO A 159 -1.21 16.93 0.71
C PRO A 159 0.31 17.03 0.53
N VAL A 160 0.79 18.03 -0.22
CA VAL A 160 2.21 18.18 -0.55
C VAL A 160 3.09 18.26 0.69
N SER A 161 2.63 18.93 1.75
CA SER A 161 3.36 19.04 3.01
C SER A 161 3.61 17.70 3.71
N ALA A 162 2.78 16.69 3.44
CA ALA A 162 2.90 15.37 4.04
C ALA A 162 3.85 14.42 3.27
N ALA A 163 4.36 14.81 2.11
CA ALA A 163 5.20 13.94 1.27
C ALA A 163 6.40 13.35 2.03
N THR A 164 7.03 14.13 2.90
CA THR A 164 8.20 13.68 3.68
C THR A 164 7.88 12.77 4.87
N TYR A 165 6.59 12.52 5.14
CA TYR A 165 6.15 11.67 6.25
C TYR A 165 6.23 10.18 5.94
N PHE A 166 6.32 9.81 4.65
CA PHE A 166 6.22 8.45 4.19
C PHE A 166 7.57 7.83 3.83
N ASP A 167 7.75 6.59 4.21
CA ASP A 167 8.88 5.76 3.78
C ASP A 167 8.75 5.35 2.31
N TYR A 168 7.52 5.02 1.87
CA TYR A 168 7.21 4.63 0.50
C TYR A 168 5.86 5.18 0.02
N PHE A 169 5.77 5.33 -1.30
CA PHE A 169 4.58 5.69 -2.06
C PHE A 169 4.21 4.51 -2.97
N ILE A 170 3.07 3.89 -2.76
CA ILE A 170 2.61 2.77 -3.57
C ILE A 170 1.57 3.26 -4.58
N GLY A 171 1.93 3.26 -5.85
CA GLY A 171 1.03 3.56 -6.95
C GLY A 171 0.28 2.31 -7.41
N GLN A 172 -1.04 2.31 -7.27
CA GLN A 172 -1.91 1.25 -7.77
C GLN A 172 -1.97 1.33 -9.32
N ALA A 173 -0.98 0.71 -9.96
CA ALA A 173 -0.85 0.68 -11.42
C ALA A 173 -1.66 -0.47 -12.02
N TYR A 174 -2.87 -0.65 -11.54
CA TYR A 174 -3.74 -1.75 -11.89
C TYR A 174 -4.12 -1.76 -13.39
N SER A 175 -3.93 -2.91 -14.04
CA SER A 175 -4.41 -3.15 -15.41
C SER A 175 -5.94 -3.20 -15.46
N VAL A 176 -6.56 -3.59 -14.34
CA VAL A 176 -8.01 -3.65 -14.14
C VAL A 176 -8.32 -3.17 -12.72
N SER A 177 -9.21 -2.22 -12.59
CA SER A 177 -9.74 -1.74 -11.31
C SER A 177 -11.21 -2.16 -11.19
N GLY A 178 -11.44 -3.37 -10.68
CA GLY A 178 -12.78 -3.96 -10.54
C GLY A 178 -13.37 -4.49 -11.87
N GLY A 179 -14.47 -5.23 -11.77
CA GLY A 179 -15.22 -5.73 -12.92
C GLY A 179 -14.56 -6.90 -13.68
N THR A 180 -15.10 -7.21 -14.84
CA THR A 180 -14.58 -8.27 -15.72
C THR A 180 -13.39 -7.74 -16.52
N PRO A 181 -12.22 -8.38 -16.46
CA PRO A 181 -11.06 -7.95 -17.23
C PRO A 181 -11.35 -7.94 -18.75
N SER A 182 -10.95 -6.86 -19.41
CA SER A 182 -10.90 -6.86 -20.88
C SER A 182 -9.88 -7.91 -21.36
N PRO A 183 -10.15 -8.65 -22.44
CA PRO A 183 -9.17 -9.56 -23.04
C PRO A 183 -7.83 -8.89 -23.39
N ASN A 184 -7.84 -7.57 -23.51
CA ASN A 184 -6.67 -6.75 -23.85
C ASN A 184 -6.12 -5.94 -22.67
N ALA A 185 -6.61 -6.19 -21.44
CA ALA A 185 -6.12 -5.48 -20.26
C ALA A 185 -4.58 -5.63 -20.11
N GLY A 186 -3.94 -4.54 -19.73
CA GLY A 186 -2.50 -4.53 -19.55
C GLY A 186 -1.97 -3.17 -19.14
N GLN A 187 -0.67 -3.13 -18.87
CA GLN A 187 0.07 -1.94 -18.52
C GLN A 187 1.28 -1.75 -19.43
N SER A 188 1.95 -0.63 -19.30
CA SER A 188 3.10 -0.28 -20.12
C SER A 188 4.16 0.49 -19.33
N GLU A 189 5.40 0.45 -19.83
CA GLU A 189 6.47 1.30 -19.30
C GLU A 189 6.10 2.79 -19.36
N SER A 190 5.47 3.24 -20.45
CA SER A 190 5.02 4.64 -20.59
C SER A 190 3.96 5.03 -19.56
N ASN A 191 3.08 4.11 -19.18
CA ASN A 191 2.11 4.38 -18.11
C ASN A 191 2.81 4.49 -16.75
N MET A 192 3.80 3.62 -16.46
CA MET A 192 4.59 3.72 -15.23
C MET A 192 5.37 5.03 -15.17
N ASP A 193 5.99 5.44 -16.28
CA ASP A 193 6.69 6.74 -16.38
C ASP A 193 5.74 7.91 -16.12
N SER A 194 4.53 7.87 -16.67
CA SER A 194 3.52 8.91 -16.48
C SER A 194 3.07 9.00 -15.01
N ARG A 195 2.86 7.87 -14.36
CA ARG A 195 2.49 7.81 -12.93
C ARG A 195 3.59 8.38 -12.05
N LEU A 196 4.85 7.99 -12.27
CA LEU A 196 5.99 8.54 -11.54
C LEU A 196 6.11 10.06 -11.78
N THR A 197 6.00 10.51 -13.03
CA THR A 197 6.05 11.93 -13.38
C THR A 197 4.96 12.73 -12.65
N GLN A 198 3.75 12.19 -12.53
CA GLN A 198 2.67 12.82 -11.77
C GLN A 198 3.05 13.04 -10.30
N ILE A 199 3.69 12.07 -9.67
CA ILE A 199 4.12 12.16 -8.27
C ILE A 199 5.33 13.09 -8.11
N ILE A 200 6.28 13.06 -9.05
CA ILE A 200 7.40 14.01 -9.08
C ILE A 200 6.87 15.45 -9.20
N ASN A 201 5.92 15.69 -10.08
CA ASN A 201 5.30 17.01 -10.22
C ASN A 201 4.53 17.43 -8.95
N ARG A 202 3.90 16.47 -8.26
CA ARG A 202 3.16 16.74 -7.01
C ARG A 202 4.09 17.12 -5.86
N PHE A 203 5.18 16.38 -5.67
CA PHE A 203 6.04 16.49 -4.49
C PHE A 203 7.38 17.18 -4.73
N GLY A 204 7.73 17.49 -5.97
CA GLY A 204 9.04 18.06 -6.35
C GLY A 204 9.39 19.40 -5.70
N GLY A 205 8.40 20.09 -5.11
CA GLY A 205 8.65 21.31 -4.30
C GLY A 205 9.20 21.05 -2.90
N VAL A 206 9.10 19.80 -2.40
CA VAL A 206 9.49 19.43 -1.02
C VAL A 206 10.45 18.23 -0.95
N MET A 207 10.58 17.48 -2.05
CA MET A 207 11.48 16.33 -2.17
C MET A 207 12.18 16.35 -3.52
N SER A 208 13.40 15.82 -3.57
CA SER A 208 14.11 15.65 -4.85
C SER A 208 13.46 14.53 -5.70
N GLU A 209 13.62 14.64 -7.01
CA GLU A 209 13.16 13.62 -7.96
C GLU A 209 13.75 12.23 -7.63
N GLU A 210 15.00 12.18 -7.23
CA GLU A 210 15.69 10.96 -6.82
C GLU A 210 15.03 10.33 -5.59
N GLU A 211 14.73 11.11 -4.54
CA GLU A 211 14.07 10.61 -3.33
C GLU A 211 12.66 10.11 -3.61
N ILE A 212 11.88 10.83 -4.42
CA ILE A 212 10.54 10.41 -4.83
C ILE A 212 10.62 9.09 -5.58
N THR A 213 11.51 8.99 -6.57
CA THR A 213 11.68 7.78 -7.39
C THR A 213 12.10 6.58 -6.53
N LYS A 214 13.04 6.74 -5.61
CA LYS A 214 13.51 5.67 -4.70
C LYS A 214 12.44 5.18 -3.73
N ARG A 215 11.41 5.98 -3.46
CA ARG A 215 10.28 5.59 -2.60
C ARG A 215 9.07 5.11 -3.40
N PHE A 216 9.07 5.25 -4.72
CA PHE A 216 7.92 4.91 -5.55
C PHE A 216 7.89 3.43 -5.90
N ILE A 217 6.81 2.75 -5.47
CA ILE A 217 6.52 1.35 -5.73
C ILE A 217 5.31 1.29 -6.67
N VAL A 218 5.32 0.38 -7.63
CA VAL A 218 4.16 0.13 -8.52
C VAL A 218 3.56 -1.24 -8.23
N THR A 219 2.23 -1.33 -8.21
CA THR A 219 1.54 -2.59 -7.91
C THR A 219 0.51 -2.95 -8.97
N GLU A 220 0.40 -4.24 -9.27
CA GLU A 220 -0.62 -4.81 -10.14
C GLU A 220 -1.80 -5.37 -9.33
N ASN A 221 -2.99 -5.39 -9.91
CA ASN A 221 -4.15 -6.07 -9.34
C ASN A 221 -4.10 -7.56 -9.64
N MET A 222 -3.93 -8.37 -8.60
CA MET A 222 -3.91 -9.84 -8.66
C MET A 222 -5.17 -10.46 -8.03
N GLU A 223 -6.27 -9.71 -7.95
CA GLU A 223 -7.53 -10.17 -7.35
C GLU A 223 -8.17 -11.31 -8.13
N SER A 224 -8.11 -11.28 -9.46
CA SER A 224 -8.52 -12.39 -10.30
C SER A 224 -7.54 -13.56 -10.12
N ALA A 225 -8.02 -14.68 -9.58
CA ALA A 225 -7.17 -15.86 -9.37
C ALA A 225 -6.55 -16.38 -10.68
N ILE A 226 -7.28 -16.32 -11.81
CA ILE A 226 -6.78 -16.75 -13.12
C ILE A 226 -5.65 -15.85 -13.59
N ASP A 227 -5.81 -14.53 -13.44
CA ASP A 227 -4.78 -13.57 -13.86
C ASP A 227 -3.56 -13.61 -12.93
N ALA A 228 -3.77 -13.79 -11.62
CA ALA A 228 -2.69 -14.01 -10.67
C ALA A 228 -1.83 -15.23 -11.05
N LEU A 229 -2.45 -16.36 -11.39
CA LEU A 229 -1.73 -17.56 -11.84
C LEU A 229 -0.88 -17.34 -13.10
N ASN A 230 -1.28 -16.38 -13.94
CA ASN A 230 -0.57 -16.00 -15.17
C ASN A 230 0.38 -14.81 -14.99
N GLY A 231 0.54 -14.28 -13.78
CA GLY A 231 1.41 -13.12 -13.50
C GLY A 231 0.80 -11.77 -13.86
N GLY A 232 -0.52 -11.70 -13.96
CA GLY A 232 -1.26 -10.49 -14.30
C GLY A 232 -1.69 -10.42 -15.76
N TYR A 233 -1.47 -9.30 -16.39
CA TYR A 233 -2.04 -8.90 -17.67
C TYR A 233 -0.94 -8.68 -18.72
N PHE A 234 -1.27 -8.04 -19.86
CA PHE A 234 -0.28 -7.75 -20.88
C PHE A 234 0.69 -6.63 -20.44
N TRP A 235 1.91 -6.69 -20.97
CA TRP A 235 2.92 -5.65 -20.80
C TRP A 235 3.36 -5.09 -22.15
N THR A 236 3.48 -3.76 -22.24
CA THR A 236 3.89 -3.04 -23.44
C THR A 236 5.14 -2.21 -23.15
N LEU A 237 6.16 -2.34 -23.99
CA LEU A 237 7.38 -1.53 -23.91
C LEU A 237 7.12 -0.09 -24.35
N ARG A 238 8.02 0.85 -24.02
CA ARG A 238 7.92 2.28 -24.44
C ARG A 238 7.79 2.49 -25.94
N ASN A 239 8.39 1.62 -26.73
CA ASN A 239 8.31 1.68 -28.20
C ASN A 239 6.98 1.14 -28.76
N GLY A 240 6.03 0.77 -27.92
CA GLY A 240 4.74 0.24 -28.31
C GLY A 240 4.72 -1.28 -28.55
N THR A 241 5.83 -1.98 -28.41
CA THR A 241 5.87 -3.44 -28.57
C THR A 241 5.17 -4.12 -27.41
N ARG A 242 4.08 -4.82 -27.68
CA ARG A 242 3.37 -5.67 -26.72
C ARG A 242 4.06 -7.02 -26.63
N LEU A 243 4.45 -7.39 -25.42
CA LEU A 243 5.14 -8.67 -25.18
C LEU A 243 4.13 -9.82 -25.05
N ASP A 244 4.62 -11.05 -25.30
CA ASP A 244 3.86 -12.24 -25.01
C ASP A 244 3.62 -12.33 -23.50
N LYS A 245 2.35 -12.46 -23.11
CA LYS A 245 1.92 -12.55 -21.71
C LYS A 245 2.55 -13.76 -21.00
N ALA A 246 2.79 -14.86 -21.72
CA ALA A 246 3.41 -16.06 -21.15
C ALA A 246 4.90 -15.85 -20.79
N GLU A 247 5.57 -14.90 -21.45
CA GLU A 247 6.98 -14.59 -21.22
C GLU A 247 7.17 -13.40 -20.28
N CYS A 248 6.34 -12.37 -20.43
CA CYS A 248 6.43 -11.15 -19.62
C CYS A 248 5.04 -10.60 -19.32
N PRO A 249 4.34 -11.16 -18.33
CA PRO A 249 3.10 -10.55 -17.84
C PRO A 249 3.38 -9.23 -17.10
N SER A 250 2.32 -8.45 -16.83
CA SER A 250 2.41 -7.11 -16.26
C SER A 250 3.18 -7.04 -14.94
N LEU A 251 3.03 -8.01 -14.05
CA LEU A 251 3.78 -8.04 -12.79
C LEU A 251 5.29 -8.12 -13.03
N LEU A 252 5.74 -8.99 -13.96
CA LEU A 252 7.15 -9.09 -14.35
C LEU A 252 7.61 -7.84 -15.10
N GLY A 253 6.73 -7.25 -15.93
CA GLY A 253 7.00 -5.98 -16.60
C GLY A 253 7.25 -4.86 -15.60
N MET A 254 6.42 -4.72 -14.56
CA MET A 254 6.61 -3.75 -13.47
C MET A 254 7.93 -3.98 -12.72
N ALA A 255 8.29 -5.24 -12.46
CA ALA A 255 9.57 -5.56 -11.85
C ALA A 255 10.77 -5.11 -12.71
N ARG A 256 10.70 -5.32 -14.03
CA ARG A 256 11.74 -4.97 -15.01
C ARG A 256 11.77 -3.48 -15.37
N TRP A 257 10.64 -2.77 -15.21
CA TRP A 257 10.56 -1.37 -15.57
C TRP A 257 11.64 -0.54 -14.86
N GLN A 258 12.36 0.26 -15.67
CA GLN A 258 13.33 1.25 -15.19
C GLN A 258 12.82 2.64 -15.53
N PRO A 259 12.68 3.54 -14.56
CA PRO A 259 12.26 4.91 -14.80
C PRO A 259 13.14 5.64 -15.81
N VAL A 260 12.54 6.47 -16.67
CA VAL A 260 13.29 7.24 -17.69
C VAL A 260 14.27 8.26 -17.11
N ASN A 261 14.04 8.68 -15.86
CA ASN A 261 14.93 9.63 -15.18
C ASN A 261 16.26 8.99 -14.70
N GLY A 262 16.43 7.69 -14.87
CA GLY A 262 17.66 6.96 -14.55
C GLY A 262 17.83 6.59 -13.07
N PHE A 263 16.94 7.04 -12.19
CA PHE A 263 16.96 6.62 -10.77
C PHE A 263 16.27 5.27 -10.59
N ARG A 264 16.72 4.52 -9.60
CA ARG A 264 16.08 3.25 -9.25
C ARG A 264 14.77 3.49 -8.52
N LYS A 265 13.68 2.83 -8.98
CA LYS A 265 12.40 2.83 -8.28
C LYS A 265 12.47 2.12 -6.93
N GLY A 266 11.50 2.40 -6.04
CA GLY A 266 11.38 1.77 -4.73
C GLY A 266 11.08 0.28 -4.81
N GLY A 267 10.24 -0.13 -5.75
CA GLY A 267 9.89 -1.54 -5.87
C GLY A 267 8.73 -1.84 -6.81
N PHE A 268 8.26 -3.07 -6.74
CA PHE A 268 7.04 -3.55 -7.39
C PHE A 268 6.30 -4.50 -6.45
N GLY A 269 5.03 -4.73 -6.71
CA GLY A 269 4.22 -5.66 -5.94
C GLY A 269 2.86 -5.96 -6.59
N GLY A 270 1.97 -6.55 -5.82
CA GLY A 270 0.62 -6.87 -6.29
C GLY A 270 -0.40 -6.88 -5.16
N TYR A 271 -1.56 -6.28 -5.44
CA TYR A 271 -2.73 -6.42 -4.59
C TYR A 271 -3.28 -7.86 -4.70
N ARG A 272 -3.61 -8.48 -3.58
CA ARG A 272 -4.05 -9.89 -3.50
C ARG A 272 -3.12 -10.90 -4.19
N PHE A 273 -1.83 -10.61 -4.24
CA PHE A 273 -0.85 -11.53 -4.84
C PHE A 273 -0.81 -12.90 -4.14
N SER A 274 -1.40 -13.05 -2.96
CA SER A 274 -1.60 -14.35 -2.29
C SER A 274 -2.36 -15.37 -3.16
N ASN A 275 -3.15 -14.93 -4.15
CA ASN A 275 -3.76 -15.81 -5.14
C ASN A 275 -2.72 -16.59 -5.97
N GLU A 276 -1.49 -16.11 -6.04
CA GLU A 276 -0.38 -16.81 -6.70
C GLU A 276 0.22 -17.96 -5.88
N ALA A 277 -0.18 -18.10 -4.62
CA ALA A 277 0.34 -19.12 -3.71
C ALA A 277 0.19 -20.57 -4.23
N VAL A 278 -0.85 -20.81 -5.04
CA VAL A 278 -1.15 -22.13 -5.62
C VAL A 278 -0.35 -22.44 -6.89
N ASN A 279 0.43 -21.51 -7.42
CA ASN A 279 1.35 -21.76 -8.52
C ASN A 279 2.39 -22.82 -8.17
N LYS A 280 3.01 -23.39 -9.19
CA LYS A 280 4.12 -24.36 -9.05
C LYS A 280 5.33 -23.87 -9.83
N PRO A 281 6.39 -23.40 -9.13
CA PRO A 281 6.46 -23.19 -7.68
C PRO A 281 5.51 -22.10 -7.17
N SER A 282 5.17 -22.12 -5.90
CA SER A 282 4.36 -21.06 -5.27
C SER A 282 4.97 -19.70 -5.51
N TYR A 283 4.14 -18.70 -5.81
CA TYR A 283 4.58 -17.34 -6.11
C TYR A 283 5.58 -17.25 -7.28
N LYS A 284 5.37 -18.05 -8.32
CA LYS A 284 6.26 -18.15 -9.49
C LYS A 284 6.60 -16.77 -10.05
N TRP A 285 5.60 -15.94 -10.30
CA TRP A 285 5.80 -14.65 -10.95
C TRP A 285 6.39 -13.61 -10.02
N MET A 286 5.96 -13.59 -8.75
CA MET A 286 6.56 -12.74 -7.73
C MET A 286 8.05 -13.08 -7.55
N ARG A 287 8.40 -14.37 -7.43
CA ARG A 287 9.82 -14.81 -7.34
C ARG A 287 10.61 -14.40 -8.57
N THR A 288 10.06 -14.57 -9.77
CA THR A 288 10.72 -14.17 -11.02
C THR A 288 10.92 -12.65 -11.07
N GLY A 289 9.91 -11.87 -10.64
CA GLY A 289 10.00 -10.42 -10.56
C GLY A 289 11.06 -9.94 -9.55
N ILE A 290 11.12 -10.53 -8.36
CA ILE A 290 12.15 -10.21 -7.35
C ILE A 290 13.56 -10.42 -7.92
N GLN A 291 13.80 -11.55 -8.58
CA GLN A 291 15.09 -11.83 -9.22
C GLN A 291 15.40 -10.88 -10.37
N ALA A 292 14.38 -10.50 -11.16
CA ALA A 292 14.55 -9.56 -12.26
C ALA A 292 14.89 -8.14 -11.77
N GLN A 293 14.30 -7.70 -10.66
CA GLN A 293 14.58 -6.39 -10.07
C GLN A 293 15.91 -6.36 -9.30
N ASN A 294 16.29 -7.48 -8.70
CA ASN A 294 17.52 -7.62 -7.91
C ASN A 294 18.34 -8.79 -8.43
N PRO A 295 18.95 -8.66 -9.63
CA PRO A 295 19.77 -9.75 -10.18
C PRO A 295 20.95 -10.04 -9.25
N ALA A 296 21.32 -11.32 -9.15
CA ALA A 296 22.50 -11.72 -8.41
C ALA A 296 23.74 -11.01 -8.99
N VAL A 297 24.55 -10.44 -8.11
CA VAL A 297 25.86 -9.89 -8.51
C VAL A 297 26.83 -11.09 -8.56
N ASN A 298 27.34 -11.40 -9.75
CA ASN A 298 28.38 -12.42 -9.94
C ASN A 298 29.75 -11.92 -9.48
#